data_3d38d173f2aad5b2c997416cb8cb2018
#
_entry.id   3d38d173f2aad5b2c997416cb8cb2018
#
_cell.length_a   1.000
_cell.length_b   1.000
_cell.length_c   1.000
_cell.angle_alpha   90.00
_cell.angle_beta   90.00
_cell.angle_gamma   90.00
#
_symmetry.space_group_name_H-M   'P 1'
#
loop_
_entity.id
_entity.type
_entity.pdbx_description
1 polymer ?
#
loop_
_entity_poly.entity_id
_entity_poly.type
_entity_poly.pdbx_seq_one_letter_code
_entity_poly.pdbx_strand_id
1 'polypeptide(L)'
;MRKQLNPVCYMTILLMLFIFQIGNAQAPASKTINVSEAEVTKDLFYLSSDELAGRETGSNGIEKAAVYLEKRFFEIGLKPYYKTYRDSFMVGKKHAYNIVGVLEGNDERLKKEYIIIGAHYDHIGHGKKVNGDDIANGANDNAAGTTGVVQLAKHLAESGSNKRSIIFALFSGEEKGLKGSKHMAEELKKENIDLYAMINLEMIGVPMKAKSYMAYITGFKNSNLAEKFNDYSDGQKVLGFLPQAGQMNLFKRSDNYPFYQEFGVPAQTICTFDFSNYPYYHHVDDEAEFMDVSHMANLLENLIPGIEKMASTTDREIKMTE
;
A
#
# COMPACT_ATOMS: atom_id res chain seq x y z
N MET A 1 -70.14 -19.17 -46.81
CA MET A 1 -70.04 -19.24 -45.32
C MET A 1 -68.62 -18.92 -44.87
N ARG A 2 -68.37 -17.70 -44.41
CA ARG A 2 -67.09 -17.28 -43.87
C ARG A 2 -67.16 -17.55 -42.37
N LYS A 3 -66.27 -18.44 -41.86
CA LYS A 3 -66.05 -18.61 -40.41
C LYS A 3 -65.21 -17.47 -39.89
N GLN A 4 -65.79 -16.65 -39.02
CA GLN A 4 -65.06 -15.67 -38.24
C GLN A 4 -64.24 -16.41 -37.14
N LEU A 5 -62.98 -16.20 -37.12
CA LEU A 5 -62.08 -16.65 -36.06
C LEU A 5 -62.16 -15.69 -34.87
N ASN A 6 -62.25 -16.24 -33.67
CA ASN A 6 -62.55 -15.61 -32.40
C ASN A 6 -61.30 -14.75 -31.94
N PRO A 7 -61.53 -13.51 -31.56
CA PRO A 7 -60.40 -12.61 -31.19
C PRO A 7 -59.64 -13.00 -29.91
N VAL A 8 -60.11 -13.98 -29.14
CA VAL A 8 -59.51 -14.47 -27.92
C VAL A 8 -58.17 -15.24 -28.17
N CYS A 9 -57.95 -15.75 -29.38
CA CYS A 9 -56.83 -16.58 -29.75
C CYS A 9 -55.53 -15.75 -30.03
N TYR A 10 -55.66 -14.44 -30.29
CA TYR A 10 -54.53 -13.56 -30.59
C TYR A 10 -53.88 -12.94 -29.32
N MET A 11 -54.63 -12.86 -28.21
CA MET A 11 -54.16 -12.27 -26.96
C MET A 11 -53.27 -13.23 -26.15
N THR A 12 -53.47 -14.54 -26.31
CA THR A 12 -52.64 -15.56 -25.61
C THR A 12 -51.30 -15.81 -26.30
N ILE A 13 -51.19 -15.57 -27.61
CA ILE A 13 -49.90 -15.73 -28.32
C ILE A 13 -48.96 -14.51 -28.11
N LEU A 14 -49.51 -13.31 -27.86
CA LEU A 14 -48.72 -12.12 -27.57
C LEU A 14 -48.16 -12.12 -26.14
N LEU A 15 -48.82 -12.83 -25.21
CA LEU A 15 -48.33 -12.91 -23.81
C LEU A 15 -47.19 -13.95 -23.61
N MET A 16 -47.04 -14.92 -24.54
CA MET A 16 -45.96 -15.93 -24.47
C MET A 16 -44.62 -15.47 -25.09
N LEU A 17 -44.62 -14.35 -25.81
CA LEU A 17 -43.37 -13.81 -26.39
C LEU A 17 -42.66 -12.79 -25.49
N PHE A 18 -43.22 -12.44 -24.32
CA PHE A 18 -42.64 -11.47 -23.39
C PHE A 18 -41.90 -12.09 -22.21
N ILE A 19 -41.83 -13.43 -22.10
CA ILE A 19 -41.22 -14.12 -20.92
C ILE A 19 -39.80 -14.66 -21.20
N PHE A 20 -39.20 -14.40 -22.37
CA PHE A 20 -37.86 -14.94 -22.69
C PHE A 20 -36.83 -13.87 -22.98
N GLN A 21 -36.84 -12.78 -22.21
CA GLN A 21 -35.67 -11.89 -22.05
C GLN A 21 -35.36 -11.66 -20.57
N ILE A 22 -35.25 -12.76 -19.80
CA ILE A 22 -34.36 -12.71 -18.60
C ILE A 22 -32.96 -12.77 -19.18
N GLY A 23 -32.41 -11.59 -19.45
CA GLY A 23 -31.05 -11.46 -19.87
C GLY A 23 -30.17 -12.22 -18.87
N ASN A 24 -29.32 -13.10 -19.37
CA ASN A 24 -28.14 -13.53 -18.65
C ASN A 24 -27.37 -12.26 -18.29
N ALA A 25 -27.63 -11.68 -17.14
CA ALA A 25 -26.67 -10.77 -16.49
C ALA A 25 -25.46 -11.64 -16.18
N GLN A 26 -24.55 -11.70 -17.14
CA GLN A 26 -23.25 -12.28 -16.95
C GLN A 26 -22.64 -11.52 -15.78
N ALA A 27 -22.43 -12.19 -14.66
CA ALA A 27 -21.71 -11.61 -13.54
C ALA A 27 -20.43 -10.97 -14.12
N PRO A 28 -20.10 -9.73 -13.75
CA PRO A 28 -18.89 -9.10 -14.26
C PRO A 28 -17.75 -10.08 -13.99
N ALA A 29 -17.02 -10.43 -15.04
CA ALA A 29 -15.85 -11.28 -14.92
C ALA A 29 -14.97 -10.68 -13.81
N SER A 30 -14.67 -11.47 -12.80
CA SER A 30 -13.74 -11.08 -11.73
C SER A 30 -12.48 -10.56 -12.42
N LYS A 31 -12.20 -9.27 -12.29
CA LYS A 31 -11.01 -8.66 -12.87
C LYS A 31 -9.84 -9.36 -12.17
N THR A 32 -9.05 -10.12 -12.91
CA THR A 32 -7.89 -10.82 -12.36
C THR A 32 -6.96 -9.75 -11.81
N ILE A 33 -6.71 -9.77 -10.51
CA ILE A 33 -5.70 -8.92 -9.88
C ILE A 33 -4.35 -9.42 -10.40
N ASN A 34 -3.57 -8.53 -10.97
CA ASN A 34 -2.25 -8.89 -11.51
C ASN A 34 -1.28 -7.74 -11.22
N VAL A 35 -0.31 -8.00 -10.36
CA VAL A 35 0.82 -7.11 -10.09
C VAL A 35 1.99 -7.55 -10.96
N SER A 36 2.43 -6.68 -11.87
CA SER A 36 3.47 -7.01 -12.83
C SER A 36 4.85 -7.17 -12.18
N GLU A 37 5.40 -8.37 -12.17
CA GLU A 37 6.78 -8.62 -11.71
C GLU A 37 7.80 -7.73 -12.45
N ALA A 38 7.59 -7.45 -13.74
CA ALA A 38 8.47 -6.57 -14.52
C ALA A 38 8.45 -5.12 -13.99
N GLU A 39 7.28 -4.61 -13.60
CA GLU A 39 7.16 -3.28 -12.98
C GLU A 39 7.75 -3.26 -11.56
N VAL A 40 7.53 -4.30 -10.77
CA VAL A 40 8.16 -4.47 -9.45
C VAL A 40 9.68 -4.48 -9.59
N THR A 41 10.22 -5.27 -10.52
CA THR A 41 11.67 -5.32 -10.81
C THR A 41 12.20 -3.95 -11.18
N LYS A 42 11.54 -3.26 -12.10
CA LYS A 42 11.95 -1.93 -12.58
C LYS A 42 12.05 -0.92 -11.43
N ASP A 43 11.01 -0.81 -10.60
CA ASP A 43 10.97 0.16 -9.51
C ASP A 43 11.97 -0.22 -8.40
N LEU A 44 12.04 -1.49 -8.01
CA LEU A 44 12.94 -2.00 -6.99
C LEU A 44 14.41 -1.79 -7.35
N PHE A 45 14.84 -2.25 -8.53
CA PHE A 45 16.23 -2.17 -8.97
C PHE A 45 16.69 -0.73 -9.18
N TYR A 46 15.83 0.16 -9.63
CA TYR A 46 16.18 1.58 -9.70
C TYR A 46 16.34 2.18 -8.31
N LEU A 47 15.37 1.95 -7.41
CA LEU A 47 15.38 2.54 -6.06
C LEU A 47 16.55 2.03 -5.20
N SER A 48 17.06 0.83 -5.44
CA SER A 48 18.20 0.26 -4.74
C SER A 48 19.49 0.23 -5.56
N SER A 49 19.63 1.11 -6.56
CA SER A 49 20.84 1.21 -7.36
C SER A 49 21.90 2.11 -6.71
N ASP A 50 23.17 1.84 -7.01
CA ASP A 50 24.33 2.67 -6.62
C ASP A 50 24.17 4.13 -7.10
N GLU A 51 23.43 4.37 -8.17
CA GLU A 51 23.14 5.72 -8.66
C GLU A 51 22.49 6.60 -7.59
N LEU A 52 21.71 5.99 -6.68
CA LEU A 52 21.00 6.68 -5.62
C LEU A 52 21.81 6.74 -4.31
N ALA A 53 23.02 6.18 -4.29
CA ALA A 53 23.99 6.24 -3.17
C ALA A 53 23.32 6.01 -1.80
N GLY A 54 22.46 4.98 -1.71
CA GLY A 54 21.76 4.59 -0.49
C GLY A 54 20.75 5.60 0.04
N ARG A 55 20.30 6.55 -0.77
CA ARG A 55 19.14 7.45 -0.52
C ARG A 55 19.12 8.15 0.85
N GLU A 56 20.31 8.50 1.41
CA GLU A 56 20.34 9.18 2.71
C GLU A 56 19.53 10.49 2.67
N THR A 57 18.70 10.72 3.68
CA THR A 57 17.91 11.97 3.82
C THR A 57 18.75 13.21 3.62
N GLY A 58 18.36 14.07 2.67
CA GLY A 58 19.05 15.31 2.32
C GLY A 58 20.32 15.13 1.47
N SER A 59 20.51 13.97 0.83
CA SER A 59 21.56 13.71 -0.16
C SER A 59 21.05 13.93 -1.60
N ASN A 60 21.99 13.96 -2.56
CA ASN A 60 21.61 13.96 -3.98
C ASN A 60 20.96 12.64 -4.42
N GLY A 61 21.25 11.53 -3.75
CA GLY A 61 20.67 10.23 -4.06
C GLY A 61 19.17 10.21 -3.77
N ILE A 62 18.76 10.69 -2.61
CA ILE A 62 17.33 10.78 -2.26
C ILE A 62 16.58 11.78 -3.14
N GLU A 63 17.26 12.86 -3.62
CA GLU A 63 16.65 13.80 -4.59
C GLU A 63 16.32 13.09 -5.91
N LYS A 64 17.22 12.27 -6.44
CA LYS A 64 16.97 11.47 -7.64
C LYS A 64 15.82 10.48 -7.42
N ALA A 65 15.79 9.80 -6.27
CA ALA A 65 14.70 8.91 -5.89
C ALA A 65 13.36 9.66 -5.85
N ALA A 66 13.33 10.86 -5.25
CA ALA A 66 12.12 11.69 -5.19
C ALA A 66 11.61 12.07 -6.57
N VAL A 67 12.49 12.56 -7.48
CA VAL A 67 12.12 12.89 -8.86
C VAL A 67 11.55 11.67 -9.60
N TYR A 68 12.13 10.49 -9.39
CA TYR A 68 11.61 9.25 -9.95
C TYR A 68 10.21 8.94 -9.43
N LEU A 69 10.01 9.01 -8.11
CA LEU A 69 8.73 8.70 -7.46
C LEU A 69 7.62 9.70 -7.80
N GLU A 70 7.95 11.01 -7.90
CA GLU A 70 7.05 12.04 -8.41
C GLU A 70 6.57 11.70 -9.84
N LYS A 71 7.50 11.27 -10.70
CA LYS A 71 7.18 10.83 -12.06
C LYS A 71 6.29 9.60 -12.07
N ARG A 72 6.56 8.60 -11.21
CA ARG A 72 5.72 7.41 -11.09
C ARG A 72 4.30 7.77 -10.66
N PHE A 73 4.12 8.63 -9.64
CA PHE A 73 2.81 9.08 -9.20
C PHE A 73 2.05 9.85 -10.30
N PHE A 74 2.76 10.68 -11.07
CA PHE A 74 2.18 11.38 -12.20
C PHE A 74 1.74 10.41 -13.31
N GLU A 75 2.57 9.43 -13.68
CA GLU A 75 2.26 8.40 -14.70
C GLU A 75 1.07 7.54 -14.30
N ILE A 76 0.91 7.24 -13.02
CA ILE A 76 -0.24 6.51 -12.45
C ILE A 76 -1.52 7.36 -12.49
N GLY A 77 -1.40 8.69 -12.57
CA GLY A 77 -2.53 9.62 -12.56
C GLY A 77 -2.99 10.04 -11.17
N LEU A 78 -2.16 9.87 -10.14
CA LEU A 78 -2.43 10.46 -8.83
C LEU A 78 -2.36 11.98 -8.90
N LYS A 79 -3.19 12.66 -8.12
CA LYS A 79 -3.05 14.11 -7.91
C LYS A 79 -2.05 14.36 -6.79
N PRO A 80 -1.27 15.47 -6.84
CA PRO A 80 -0.53 15.90 -5.67
C PRO A 80 -1.50 16.17 -4.51
N TYR A 81 -1.17 15.70 -3.31
CA TYR A 81 -1.99 16.01 -2.12
C TYR A 81 -1.82 17.47 -1.69
N TYR A 82 -0.59 17.97 -1.73
CA TYR A 82 -0.28 19.38 -1.46
C TYR A 82 -0.21 20.18 -2.77
N LYS A 83 0.45 21.33 -2.75
CA LYS A 83 0.66 22.15 -3.96
C LYS A 83 1.47 21.42 -5.05
N THR A 84 2.38 20.56 -4.62
CA THR A 84 3.16 19.61 -5.44
C THR A 84 3.10 18.25 -4.76
N TYR A 85 3.76 17.21 -5.30
CA TYR A 85 3.89 15.94 -4.59
C TYR A 85 4.78 16.04 -3.34
N ARG A 86 5.53 17.12 -3.15
CA ARG A 86 6.48 17.29 -2.03
C ARG A 86 5.83 17.93 -0.83
N ASP A 87 5.85 17.22 0.28
CA ASP A 87 5.58 17.69 1.63
C ASP A 87 6.92 17.97 2.31
N SER A 88 7.29 19.25 2.44
CA SER A 88 8.65 19.69 2.79
C SER A 88 8.81 19.95 4.27
N PHE A 89 9.91 19.46 4.85
CA PHE A 89 10.28 19.67 6.26
C PHE A 89 11.80 19.72 6.43
N MET A 90 12.26 19.86 7.67
CA MET A 90 13.68 19.92 8.00
C MET A 90 14.11 18.74 8.89
N VAL A 91 15.25 18.12 8.55
CA VAL A 91 15.94 17.15 9.41
C VAL A 91 17.28 17.77 9.82
N GLY A 92 17.32 18.36 11.00
CA GLY A 92 18.42 19.22 11.40
C GLY A 92 18.56 20.42 10.48
N LYS A 93 19.65 20.51 9.71
CA LYS A 93 19.89 21.57 8.72
C LYS A 93 19.63 21.12 7.28
N LYS A 94 19.26 19.85 7.06
CA LYS A 94 19.00 19.29 5.73
C LYS A 94 17.53 19.48 5.37
N HIS A 95 17.27 19.92 4.15
CA HIS A 95 15.91 19.86 3.59
C HIS A 95 15.53 18.42 3.27
N ALA A 96 14.32 18.06 3.62
CA ALA A 96 13.73 16.74 3.35
C ALA A 96 12.27 16.92 2.92
N TYR A 97 11.72 15.92 2.29
CA TYR A 97 10.32 15.93 1.89
C TYR A 97 9.78 14.51 1.76
N ASN A 98 8.53 14.34 2.14
CA ASN A 98 7.74 13.18 1.76
C ASN A 98 7.24 13.39 0.32
N ILE A 99 7.00 12.29 -0.41
CA ILE A 99 6.33 12.31 -1.71
C ILE A 99 4.91 11.83 -1.50
N VAL A 100 3.92 12.71 -1.76
CA VAL A 100 2.55 12.47 -1.36
C VAL A 100 1.59 12.68 -2.54
N GLY A 101 0.93 11.60 -2.94
CA GLY A 101 -0.11 11.62 -3.96
C GLY A 101 -1.46 11.22 -3.36
N VAL A 102 -2.56 11.62 -4.00
CA VAL A 102 -3.91 11.25 -3.60
C VAL A 102 -4.70 10.69 -4.77
N LEU A 103 -5.40 9.59 -4.50
CA LEU A 103 -6.46 9.03 -5.33
C LEU A 103 -7.79 9.41 -4.68
N GLU A 104 -8.51 10.37 -5.27
CA GLU A 104 -9.78 10.83 -4.75
C GLU A 104 -10.85 9.72 -4.81
N GLY A 105 -11.65 9.60 -3.76
CA GLY A 105 -12.74 8.65 -3.69
C GLY A 105 -13.89 9.02 -4.63
N ASN A 106 -14.60 8.02 -5.13
CA ASN A 106 -15.70 8.20 -6.09
C ASN A 106 -17.10 8.29 -5.45
N ASP A 107 -17.21 8.22 -4.12
CA ASP A 107 -18.47 8.40 -3.37
C ASP A 107 -18.51 9.76 -2.69
N GLU A 108 -19.57 10.54 -2.89
CA GLU A 108 -19.67 11.93 -2.43
C GLU A 108 -19.56 12.10 -0.90
N ARG A 109 -19.93 11.07 -0.13
CA ARG A 109 -19.80 11.08 1.33
C ARG A 109 -18.47 10.51 1.78
N LEU A 110 -18.12 9.33 1.27
CA LEU A 110 -16.96 8.58 1.74
C LEU A 110 -15.63 9.15 1.24
N LYS A 111 -15.60 9.92 0.15
CA LYS A 111 -14.37 10.58 -0.34
C LYS A 111 -13.75 11.56 0.67
N LYS A 112 -14.51 11.95 1.70
CA LYS A 112 -14.01 12.81 2.81
C LYS A 112 -13.31 12.00 3.91
N GLU A 113 -13.44 10.68 3.88
CA GLU A 113 -12.72 9.75 4.75
C GLU A 113 -11.44 9.29 4.03
N TYR A 114 -10.32 9.31 4.73
CA TYR A 114 -9.01 9.04 4.16
C TYR A 114 -8.43 7.73 4.67
N ILE A 115 -7.75 7.01 3.79
CA ILE A 115 -6.85 5.91 4.10
C ILE A 115 -5.46 6.34 3.68
N ILE A 116 -4.43 6.02 4.47
CA ILE A 116 -3.03 6.23 4.08
C ILE A 116 -2.40 4.87 3.79
N ILE A 117 -1.70 4.78 2.66
CA ILE A 117 -0.82 3.65 2.32
C ILE A 117 0.58 4.25 2.14
N GLY A 118 1.54 3.80 2.93
CA GLY A 118 2.87 4.41 2.96
C GLY A 118 4.01 3.44 3.10
N ALA A 119 5.22 3.95 2.88
CA ALA A 119 6.51 3.32 3.12
C ALA A 119 7.57 4.42 3.17
N HIS A 120 8.71 4.20 3.84
CA HIS A 120 9.81 5.16 3.69
C HIS A 120 10.65 4.85 2.45
N TYR A 121 11.19 5.91 1.83
CA TYR A 121 12.03 5.80 0.64
C TYR A 121 13.48 6.24 0.87
N ASP A 122 13.80 6.79 2.05
CA ASP A 122 15.17 7.00 2.48
C ASP A 122 15.81 5.71 3.00
N HIS A 123 17.13 5.69 3.05
CA HIS A 123 17.92 4.68 3.74
C HIS A 123 19.19 5.34 4.33
N ILE A 124 20.12 4.56 4.86
CA ILE A 124 21.25 5.07 5.64
C ILE A 124 22.38 5.72 4.82
N GLY A 125 22.37 5.58 3.49
CA GLY A 125 23.39 6.10 2.59
C GLY A 125 24.62 5.19 2.53
N HIS A 126 25.57 5.36 3.44
CA HIS A 126 26.78 4.55 3.50
C HIS A 126 26.81 3.70 4.76
N GLY A 127 27.18 2.43 4.57
CA GLY A 127 27.34 1.45 5.63
C GLY A 127 28.82 1.14 5.94
N LYS A 128 29.03 0.08 6.71
CA LYS A 128 30.38 -0.46 6.95
C LYS A 128 30.90 -1.08 5.65
N LYS A 129 32.08 -0.64 5.21
CA LYS A 129 32.71 -1.12 3.98
C LYS A 129 32.98 -2.62 3.98
N VAL A 130 32.49 -3.32 2.93
CA VAL A 130 32.65 -4.76 2.69
C VAL A 130 33.18 -4.96 1.27
N ASN A 131 34.29 -5.66 1.09
CA ASN A 131 34.91 -5.96 -0.22
C ASN A 131 35.12 -4.74 -1.15
N GLY A 132 35.27 -3.54 -0.58
CA GLY A 132 35.47 -2.32 -1.35
C GLY A 132 34.22 -1.49 -1.53
N ASP A 133 33.04 -2.03 -1.27
CA ASP A 133 31.76 -1.39 -1.32
C ASP A 133 31.37 -0.81 0.06
N ASP A 134 30.84 0.43 0.08
CA ASP A 134 30.31 1.10 1.27
C ASP A 134 28.93 1.72 1.05
N ILE A 135 28.32 1.55 -0.13
CA ILE A 135 26.97 2.03 -0.41
C ILE A 135 25.97 1.03 0.20
N ALA A 136 25.10 1.50 1.07
CA ALA A 136 23.99 0.71 1.58
C ALA A 136 22.76 0.99 0.71
N ASN A 137 22.51 0.12 -0.27
CA ASN A 137 21.48 0.32 -1.27
C ASN A 137 20.06 0.16 -0.73
N GLY A 138 19.88 -0.57 0.39
CA GLY A 138 18.61 -0.68 1.09
C GLY A 138 17.49 -1.23 0.20
N ALA A 139 17.73 -2.38 -0.42
CA ALA A 139 16.75 -3.00 -1.31
C ALA A 139 15.55 -3.53 -0.54
N ASN A 140 15.79 -4.29 0.54
CA ASN A 140 14.72 -4.71 1.42
C ASN A 140 14.28 -3.55 2.33
N ASP A 141 15.24 -2.76 2.82
CA ASP A 141 15.04 -1.63 3.74
C ASP A 141 15.25 -0.26 3.04
N ASN A 142 14.27 0.39 2.44
CA ASN A 142 12.89 -0.04 2.24
C ASN A 142 12.46 0.27 0.79
N ALA A 143 13.37 0.02 -0.19
CA ALA A 143 12.99 0.11 -1.60
C ALA A 143 11.86 -0.88 -1.93
N ALA A 144 11.83 -2.05 -1.26
CA ALA A 144 10.77 -3.04 -1.43
C ALA A 144 9.40 -2.50 -0.99
N GLY A 145 9.30 -1.90 0.19
CA GLY A 145 8.05 -1.29 0.67
C GLY A 145 7.61 -0.12 -0.21
N THR A 146 8.57 0.76 -0.58
CA THR A 146 8.32 1.89 -1.51
C THR A 146 7.77 1.41 -2.85
N THR A 147 8.39 0.38 -3.46
CA THR A 147 7.90 -0.27 -4.67
C THR A 147 6.49 -0.82 -4.48
N GLY A 148 6.23 -1.47 -3.34
CA GLY A 148 4.91 -1.99 -2.99
C GLY A 148 3.82 -0.91 -2.99
N VAL A 149 4.10 0.25 -2.39
CA VAL A 149 3.17 1.41 -2.40
C VAL A 149 2.89 1.90 -3.82
N VAL A 150 3.92 2.00 -4.68
CA VAL A 150 3.76 2.41 -6.09
C VAL A 150 2.88 1.43 -6.86
N GLN A 151 3.08 0.12 -6.69
CA GLN A 151 2.30 -0.91 -7.38
C GLN A 151 0.83 -0.94 -6.88
N LEU A 152 0.60 -0.80 -5.57
CA LEU A 152 -0.75 -0.66 -5.01
C LEU A 152 -1.46 0.59 -5.55
N ALA A 153 -0.74 1.72 -5.62
CA ALA A 153 -1.28 2.96 -6.18
C ALA A 153 -1.72 2.77 -7.64
N LYS A 154 -0.89 2.12 -8.46
CA LYS A 154 -1.21 1.80 -9.85
C LYS A 154 -2.47 0.95 -9.97
N HIS A 155 -2.54 -0.16 -9.23
CA HIS A 155 -3.71 -1.04 -9.26
C HIS A 155 -4.99 -0.30 -8.87
N LEU A 156 -4.97 0.44 -7.76
CA LEU A 156 -6.15 1.14 -7.24
C LEU A 156 -6.61 2.28 -8.17
N ALA A 157 -5.67 2.98 -8.82
CA ALA A 157 -6.00 3.98 -9.83
C ALA A 157 -6.64 3.35 -11.09
N GLU A 158 -6.13 2.21 -11.55
CA GLU A 158 -6.67 1.47 -12.70
C GLU A 158 -8.03 0.80 -12.38
N SER A 159 -8.23 0.33 -11.16
CA SER A 159 -9.50 -0.31 -10.76
C SER A 159 -10.61 0.72 -10.52
N GLY A 160 -10.27 1.89 -9.98
CA GLY A 160 -11.24 2.92 -9.60
C GLY A 160 -12.26 2.43 -8.58
N SER A 161 -11.92 1.43 -7.77
CA SER A 161 -12.83 0.75 -6.85
C SER A 161 -13.03 1.51 -5.53
N ASN A 162 -12.19 2.52 -5.24
CA ASN A 162 -12.18 3.24 -3.97
C ASN A 162 -13.31 4.26 -3.85
N LYS A 163 -14.15 4.12 -2.82
CA LYS A 163 -15.15 5.12 -2.41
C LYS A 163 -14.52 6.17 -1.49
N ARG A 164 -13.60 5.77 -0.61
CA ARG A 164 -12.77 6.65 0.22
C ARG A 164 -11.59 7.19 -0.56
N SER A 165 -11.11 8.34 -0.21
CA SER A 165 -9.87 8.87 -0.74
C SER A 165 -8.68 8.11 -0.15
N ILE A 166 -7.66 7.84 -0.98
CA ILE A 166 -6.45 7.14 -0.56
C ILE A 166 -5.27 8.07 -0.77
N ILE A 167 -4.54 8.32 0.30
CA ILE A 167 -3.27 9.06 0.28
C ILE A 167 -2.15 8.03 0.18
N PHE A 168 -1.33 8.12 -0.84
CA PHE A 168 -0.09 7.37 -0.99
C PHE A 168 1.06 8.26 -0.53
N ALA A 169 1.76 7.83 0.51
CA ALA A 169 2.80 8.62 1.16
C ALA A 169 4.12 7.86 1.21
N LEU A 170 5.16 8.43 0.60
CA LEU A 170 6.51 7.92 0.65
C LEU A 170 7.32 8.83 1.57
N PHE A 171 7.71 8.30 2.72
CA PHE A 171 8.31 9.09 3.80
C PHE A 171 9.81 9.21 3.65
N SER A 172 10.36 10.35 4.06
CA SER A 172 11.79 10.55 4.22
C SER A 172 12.15 10.76 5.69
N GLY A 173 13.37 10.43 6.07
CA GLY A 173 13.83 10.61 7.43
C GLY A 173 13.27 9.60 8.43
N GLU A 174 12.84 8.43 7.97
CA GLU A 174 12.51 7.29 8.82
C GLU A 174 13.74 6.90 9.64
N GLU A 175 14.86 6.69 8.96
CA GLU A 175 16.19 6.35 9.51
C GLU A 175 16.80 7.41 10.45
N LYS A 176 16.24 8.59 10.44
CA LYS A 176 16.58 9.69 11.35
C LYS A 176 15.55 9.85 12.50
N GLY A 177 14.71 8.82 12.70
CA GLY A 177 13.73 8.72 13.78
C GLY A 177 12.34 9.22 13.39
N LEU A 178 11.78 8.67 12.28
CA LEU A 178 10.42 8.87 11.83
C LEU A 178 10.07 10.33 11.51
N LYS A 179 11.04 11.11 10.97
CA LYS A 179 10.87 12.58 10.85
C LYS A 179 9.77 12.97 9.88
N GLY A 180 9.70 12.29 8.71
CA GLY A 180 8.73 12.60 7.69
C GLY A 180 7.31 12.20 8.08
N SER A 181 7.13 11.01 8.60
CA SER A 181 5.82 10.53 9.06
C SER A 181 5.29 11.33 10.25
N LYS A 182 6.17 11.75 11.19
CA LYS A 182 5.79 12.66 12.28
C LYS A 182 5.34 14.01 11.75
N HIS A 183 6.12 14.62 10.87
CA HIS A 183 5.76 15.89 10.24
C HIS A 183 4.39 15.78 9.56
N MET A 184 4.20 14.78 8.70
CA MET A 184 2.96 14.61 7.96
C MET A 184 1.77 14.31 8.88
N ALA A 185 1.93 13.47 9.90
CA ALA A 185 0.85 13.16 10.85
C ALA A 185 0.39 14.41 11.61
N GLU A 186 1.34 15.26 12.07
CA GLU A 186 1.05 16.52 12.75
C GLU A 186 0.33 17.51 11.82
N GLU A 187 0.77 17.66 10.55
CA GLU A 187 0.12 18.58 9.60
C GLU A 187 -1.30 18.10 9.23
N LEU A 188 -1.48 16.83 8.90
CA LEU A 188 -2.81 16.27 8.61
C LEU A 188 -3.75 16.34 9.81
N LYS A 189 -3.22 16.26 11.04
CA LYS A 189 -4.01 16.45 12.27
C LYS A 189 -4.47 17.91 12.40
N LYS A 190 -3.61 18.89 12.08
CA LYS A 190 -3.97 20.33 12.04
C LYS A 190 -5.00 20.62 10.96
N GLU A 191 -4.90 19.96 9.80
CA GLU A 191 -5.91 20.04 8.73
C GLU A 191 -7.24 19.38 9.10
N ASN A 192 -7.27 18.63 10.21
CA ASN A 192 -8.44 17.93 10.73
C ASN A 192 -9.05 16.96 9.71
N ILE A 193 -8.19 16.22 8.98
CA ILE A 193 -8.67 15.19 8.06
C ILE A 193 -9.36 14.06 8.83
N ASP A 194 -10.33 13.42 8.20
CA ASP A 194 -11.00 12.24 8.75
C ASP A 194 -10.24 10.96 8.36
N LEU A 195 -9.15 10.69 9.07
CA LEU A 195 -8.33 9.49 8.83
C LEU A 195 -9.02 8.26 9.40
N TYR A 196 -9.30 7.28 8.52
CA TYR A 196 -9.88 6.00 8.90
C TYR A 196 -8.84 4.98 9.35
N ALA A 197 -7.80 4.78 8.55
CA ALA A 197 -6.72 3.82 8.83
C ALA A 197 -5.44 4.18 8.06
N MET A 198 -4.30 3.65 8.53
CA MET A 198 -3.02 3.74 7.85
C MET A 198 -2.37 2.36 7.75
N ILE A 199 -1.92 2.00 6.55
CA ILE A 199 -1.12 0.81 6.27
C ILE A 199 0.26 1.27 5.84
N ASN A 200 1.27 0.76 6.51
CA ASN A 200 2.66 0.96 6.14
C ASN A 200 3.26 -0.35 5.61
N LEU A 201 4.06 -0.28 4.57
CA LEU A 201 4.80 -1.42 4.02
C LEU A 201 6.28 -1.30 4.40
N GLU A 202 6.81 -2.35 5.00
CA GLU A 202 8.17 -2.36 5.55
C GLU A 202 8.85 -3.68 5.24
N MET A 203 10.01 -3.62 4.55
CA MET A 203 10.86 -4.79 4.32
C MET A 203 10.10 -6.02 3.82
N ILE A 204 9.42 -5.89 2.67
CA ILE A 204 8.59 -6.94 2.06
C ILE A 204 9.29 -7.72 0.96
N GLY A 205 10.60 -7.54 0.78
CA GLY A 205 11.37 -8.12 -0.32
C GLY A 205 11.73 -9.61 -0.16
N VAL A 206 11.61 -10.17 1.04
CA VAL A 206 11.97 -11.57 1.32
C VAL A 206 10.81 -12.32 1.95
N PRO A 207 10.51 -13.58 1.53
CA PRO A 207 9.41 -14.33 2.11
C PRO A 207 9.68 -14.77 3.55
N MET A 208 8.63 -14.87 4.34
CA MET A 208 8.69 -15.47 5.68
C MET A 208 8.93 -16.98 5.58
N LYS A 209 9.77 -17.51 6.47
CA LYS A 209 10.07 -18.94 6.52
C LYS A 209 9.18 -19.67 7.53
N ALA A 210 8.64 -20.83 7.15
CA ALA A 210 7.87 -21.73 8.03
C ALA A 210 6.67 -21.04 8.75
N LYS A 211 5.97 -20.11 8.06
CA LYS A 211 4.75 -19.48 8.55
C LYS A 211 3.55 -19.93 7.72
N SER A 212 2.37 -19.93 8.33
CA SER A 212 1.09 -20.21 7.68
C SER A 212 0.40 -18.95 7.13
N TYR A 213 1.10 -17.82 7.10
CA TYR A 213 0.66 -16.53 6.60
C TYR A 213 1.78 -15.87 5.79
N MET A 214 1.44 -14.95 4.92
CA MET A 214 2.40 -14.35 3.98
C MET A 214 3.24 -13.24 4.62
N ALA A 215 2.62 -12.40 5.44
CA ALA A 215 3.26 -11.31 6.16
C ALA A 215 2.73 -11.21 7.59
N TYR A 216 3.50 -10.63 8.50
CA TYR A 216 2.98 -10.26 9.80
C TYR A 216 2.62 -8.78 9.85
N ILE A 217 1.77 -8.43 10.80
CA ILE A 217 1.42 -7.03 11.07
C ILE A 217 1.91 -6.62 12.46
N THR A 218 2.59 -5.48 12.54
CA THR A 218 3.05 -4.95 13.83
C THR A 218 1.86 -4.42 14.63
N GLY A 219 1.93 -4.50 15.96
CA GLY A 219 0.78 -4.12 16.79
C GLY A 219 -0.47 -4.97 16.52
N PHE A 220 -0.31 -6.25 16.22
CA PHE A 220 -1.38 -7.19 15.84
C PHE A 220 -2.62 -7.13 16.76
N LYS A 221 -2.41 -6.89 18.06
CA LYS A 221 -3.49 -6.81 19.04
C LYS A 221 -4.14 -5.42 19.17
N ASN A 222 -3.63 -4.40 18.47
CA ASN A 222 -4.12 -3.04 18.62
C ASN A 222 -5.39 -2.77 17.80
N SER A 223 -5.66 -3.60 16.80
CA SER A 223 -6.87 -3.49 15.96
C SER A 223 -7.26 -4.85 15.39
N ASN A 224 -8.44 -4.92 14.79
CA ASN A 224 -8.91 -6.09 14.05
C ASN A 224 -8.46 -6.11 12.57
N LEU A 225 -7.49 -5.28 12.16
CA LEU A 225 -7.10 -5.12 10.76
C LEU A 225 -6.67 -6.46 10.14
N ALA A 226 -5.81 -7.25 10.80
CA ALA A 226 -5.36 -8.53 10.27
C ALA A 226 -6.51 -9.53 10.08
N GLU A 227 -7.44 -9.61 11.04
CA GLU A 227 -8.64 -10.43 10.93
C GLU A 227 -9.48 -10.04 9.73
N LYS A 228 -9.79 -8.75 9.59
CA LYS A 228 -10.60 -8.24 8.49
C LYS A 228 -9.95 -8.43 7.13
N PHE A 229 -8.63 -8.21 7.00
CA PHE A 229 -7.93 -8.48 5.75
C PHE A 229 -8.00 -9.95 5.36
N ASN A 230 -7.82 -10.86 6.31
CA ASN A 230 -7.95 -12.29 6.05
C ASN A 230 -9.39 -12.68 5.66
N ASP A 231 -10.40 -12.10 6.30
CA ASP A 231 -11.81 -12.30 5.94
C ASP A 231 -12.10 -11.83 4.51
N TYR A 232 -11.59 -10.65 4.13
CA TYR A 232 -11.77 -10.05 2.80
C TYR A 232 -11.00 -10.80 1.69
N SER A 233 -10.03 -11.63 2.07
CA SER A 233 -9.26 -12.50 1.18
C SER A 233 -9.80 -13.94 1.18
N ASP A 234 -11.13 -14.11 1.29
CA ASP A 234 -11.82 -15.40 1.30
C ASP A 234 -11.27 -16.38 2.37
N GLY A 235 -10.85 -15.84 3.52
CA GLY A 235 -10.31 -16.59 4.65
C GLY A 235 -8.86 -17.05 4.45
N GLN A 236 -8.19 -16.61 3.41
CA GLN A 236 -6.75 -16.84 3.26
C GLN A 236 -5.99 -16.10 4.37
N LYS A 237 -5.01 -16.77 4.96
CA LYS A 237 -4.16 -16.15 6.00
C LYS A 237 -3.07 -15.30 5.37
N VAL A 238 -3.42 -14.12 4.89
CA VAL A 238 -2.46 -13.16 4.32
C VAL A 238 -1.64 -12.53 5.45
N LEU A 239 -2.32 -12.05 6.50
CA LEU A 239 -1.72 -11.37 7.64
C LEU A 239 -1.75 -12.24 8.90
N GLY A 240 -0.64 -12.27 9.61
CA GLY A 240 -0.50 -13.06 10.84
C GLY A 240 0.18 -12.34 11.99
N PHE A 241 0.31 -13.06 13.10
CA PHE A 241 0.95 -12.61 14.33
C PHE A 241 2.37 -13.12 14.43
N LEU A 242 3.35 -12.23 14.60
CA LEU A 242 4.74 -12.55 14.92
C LEU A 242 5.04 -12.12 16.37
N PRO A 243 5.20 -13.06 17.32
CA PRO A 243 5.49 -12.72 18.73
C PRO A 243 6.74 -11.87 18.91
N GLN A 244 7.78 -12.12 18.11
CA GLN A 244 9.05 -11.40 18.13
C GLN A 244 8.88 -9.91 17.81
N ALA A 245 7.92 -9.54 16.94
CA ALA A 245 7.63 -8.15 16.62
C ALA A 245 7.23 -7.33 17.87
N GLY A 246 6.48 -7.94 18.77
CA GLY A 246 6.15 -7.32 20.07
C GLY A 246 7.36 -7.22 21.00
N GLN A 247 8.16 -8.28 21.10
CA GLN A 247 9.37 -8.32 21.93
C GLN A 247 10.39 -7.27 21.49
N MET A 248 10.52 -7.03 20.18
CA MET A 248 11.44 -6.05 19.59
C MET A 248 10.82 -4.66 19.47
N ASN A 249 9.57 -4.48 19.93
CA ASN A 249 8.83 -3.22 19.88
C ASN A 249 8.71 -2.62 18.46
N LEU A 250 8.58 -3.48 17.43
CA LEU A 250 8.59 -3.05 16.03
C LEU A 250 7.43 -2.12 15.69
N PHE A 251 6.30 -2.22 16.37
CA PHE A 251 5.15 -1.33 16.18
C PHE A 251 5.50 0.16 16.31
N LYS A 252 6.48 0.51 17.17
CA LYS A 252 6.90 1.88 17.44
C LYS A 252 8.11 2.32 16.61
N ARG A 253 8.60 1.47 15.71
CA ARG A 253 9.85 1.67 15.00
C ARG A 253 9.69 1.92 13.51
N SER A 254 8.47 2.17 13.04
CA SER A 254 8.21 2.50 11.65
C SER A 254 7.11 3.55 11.51
N ASP A 255 6.87 4.05 10.30
CA ASP A 255 6.07 5.24 9.96
C ASP A 255 4.58 5.15 10.32
N ASN A 256 4.08 3.96 10.63
CA ASN A 256 2.72 3.79 11.16
C ASN A 256 2.52 4.48 12.52
N TYR A 257 3.59 4.54 13.34
CA TYR A 257 3.44 4.90 14.76
C TYR A 257 3.03 6.36 14.97
N PRO A 258 3.57 7.38 14.27
CA PRO A 258 3.10 8.76 14.38
C PRO A 258 1.62 8.92 14.08
N PHE A 259 1.08 8.24 13.07
CA PHE A 259 -0.35 8.30 12.74
C PHE A 259 -1.21 7.64 13.81
N TYR A 260 -0.76 6.52 14.39
CA TYR A 260 -1.40 5.91 15.54
C TYR A 260 -1.48 6.87 16.72
N GLN A 261 -0.40 7.59 17.02
CA GLN A 261 -0.34 8.53 18.13
C GLN A 261 -1.24 9.75 17.93
N GLU A 262 -1.21 10.35 16.74
CA GLU A 262 -1.94 11.60 16.46
C GLU A 262 -3.44 11.36 16.26
N PHE A 263 -3.82 10.26 15.63
CA PHE A 263 -5.20 10.04 15.21
C PHE A 263 -5.95 9.02 16.08
N GLY A 264 -5.26 8.11 16.75
CA GLY A 264 -5.91 7.05 17.53
C GLY A 264 -6.69 6.06 16.67
N VAL A 265 -6.28 5.85 15.43
CA VAL A 265 -6.89 4.93 14.45
C VAL A 265 -6.01 3.71 14.21
N PRO A 266 -6.54 2.65 13.60
CA PRO A 266 -5.71 1.54 13.13
C PRO A 266 -4.63 2.05 12.19
N ALA A 267 -3.37 1.99 12.64
CA ALA A 267 -2.19 2.40 11.87
C ALA A 267 -1.08 1.37 12.15
N GLN A 268 -0.79 0.52 11.16
CA GLN A 268 0.02 -0.67 11.38
C GLN A 268 0.93 -0.94 10.19
N THR A 269 2.05 -1.59 10.46
CA THR A 269 3.04 -1.97 9.43
C THR A 269 2.87 -3.44 9.07
N ILE A 270 2.83 -3.72 7.77
CA ILE A 270 2.90 -5.05 7.16
C ILE A 270 4.36 -5.30 6.78
N CYS A 271 4.92 -6.42 7.23
CA CYS A 271 6.33 -6.74 7.06
C CYS A 271 6.53 -8.26 6.86
N THR A 272 7.57 -8.62 6.11
CA THR A 272 7.96 -10.04 5.93
C THR A 272 9.33 -10.35 6.49
N PHE A 273 10.10 -9.36 6.90
CA PHE A 273 11.39 -9.50 7.54
C PHE A 273 11.27 -9.81 9.03
N ASP A 274 11.84 -10.93 9.50
CA ASP A 274 11.73 -11.40 10.89
C ASP A 274 13.08 -11.53 11.63
N PHE A 275 14.14 -10.91 11.10
CA PHE A 275 15.52 -10.98 11.56
C PHE A 275 16.18 -12.38 11.47
N SER A 276 15.47 -13.40 11.05
CA SER A 276 16.02 -14.75 10.84
C SER A 276 16.03 -15.17 9.38
N ASN A 277 15.24 -14.53 8.54
CA ASN A 277 15.09 -14.86 7.13
C ASN A 277 16.03 -14.10 6.21
N TYR A 278 16.63 -12.98 6.67
CA TYR A 278 17.51 -12.11 5.89
C TYR A 278 18.61 -11.50 6.76
N PRO A 279 19.91 -11.61 6.39
CA PRO A 279 21.04 -11.18 7.25
C PRO A 279 21.52 -9.75 7.00
N TYR A 280 21.01 -9.03 5.99
CA TYR A 280 21.61 -7.79 5.50
C TYR A 280 20.89 -6.50 5.95
N TYR A 281 20.15 -6.53 7.05
CA TYR A 281 19.55 -5.33 7.63
C TYR A 281 20.62 -4.28 7.97
N HIS A 282 20.50 -3.06 7.40
CA HIS A 282 21.47 -1.95 7.51
C HIS A 282 22.88 -2.33 7.03
N HIS A 283 22.97 -3.14 5.99
CA HIS A 283 24.22 -3.65 5.43
C HIS A 283 24.36 -3.26 3.96
N VAL A 284 25.61 -3.15 3.48
CA VAL A 284 25.89 -2.85 2.06
C VAL A 284 25.42 -3.96 1.11
N ASP A 285 25.29 -5.17 1.59
CA ASP A 285 24.74 -6.30 0.81
C ASP A 285 23.19 -6.35 0.86
N ASP A 286 22.49 -5.30 1.30
CA ASP A 286 21.04 -5.20 1.12
C ASP A 286 20.72 -4.77 -0.33
N GLU A 287 20.81 -5.75 -1.24
CA GLU A 287 20.79 -5.58 -2.69
C GLU A 287 19.55 -6.18 -3.35
N ALA A 288 19.15 -5.61 -4.51
CA ALA A 288 17.95 -6.02 -5.25
C ALA A 288 17.98 -7.48 -5.68
N GLU A 289 19.17 -8.03 -5.99
CA GLU A 289 19.38 -9.39 -6.43
C GLU A 289 18.99 -10.45 -5.38
N PHE A 290 18.92 -10.06 -4.12
CA PHE A 290 18.48 -10.93 -3.02
C PHE A 290 16.99 -10.84 -2.75
N MET A 291 16.26 -9.97 -3.45
CA MET A 291 14.81 -9.82 -3.28
C MET A 291 14.06 -10.83 -4.14
N ASP A 292 13.00 -11.37 -3.59
CA ASP A 292 12.08 -12.26 -4.29
C ASP A 292 10.93 -11.44 -4.89
N VAL A 293 11.10 -11.02 -6.14
CA VAL A 293 10.13 -10.22 -6.88
C VAL A 293 8.78 -10.93 -7.01
N SER A 294 8.80 -12.25 -7.26
CA SER A 294 7.57 -13.04 -7.36
C SER A 294 6.82 -13.09 -6.04
N HIS A 295 7.54 -13.20 -4.91
CA HIS A 295 6.96 -13.09 -3.58
C HIS A 295 6.33 -11.70 -3.36
N MET A 296 7.06 -10.62 -3.71
CA MET A 296 6.55 -9.25 -3.59
C MET A 296 5.24 -9.07 -4.38
N ALA A 297 5.23 -9.46 -5.66
CA ALA A 297 4.04 -9.36 -6.50
C ALA A 297 2.87 -10.15 -5.91
N ASN A 298 3.10 -11.40 -5.52
CA ASN A 298 2.10 -12.28 -4.93
C ASN A 298 1.57 -11.73 -3.58
N LEU A 299 2.43 -11.16 -2.72
CA LEU A 299 1.99 -10.53 -1.47
C LEU A 299 1.06 -9.34 -1.77
N LEU A 300 1.44 -8.47 -2.70
CA LEU A 300 0.63 -7.30 -3.07
C LEU A 300 -0.73 -7.72 -3.65
N GLU A 301 -0.78 -8.73 -4.52
CA GLU A 301 -2.02 -9.29 -5.05
C GLU A 301 -2.96 -9.78 -3.95
N ASN A 302 -2.41 -10.39 -2.91
CA ASN A 302 -3.19 -10.88 -1.77
C ASN A 302 -3.58 -9.78 -0.76
N LEU A 303 -2.90 -8.62 -0.75
CA LEU A 303 -3.28 -7.45 0.06
C LEU A 303 -4.39 -6.61 -0.59
N ILE A 304 -4.46 -6.60 -1.93
CA ILE A 304 -5.40 -5.78 -2.69
C ILE A 304 -6.87 -5.98 -2.29
N PRO A 305 -7.41 -7.20 -2.14
CA PRO A 305 -8.81 -7.39 -1.73
C PRO A 305 -9.13 -6.72 -0.39
N GLY A 306 -8.21 -6.81 0.57
CA GLY A 306 -8.34 -6.15 1.87
C GLY A 306 -8.38 -4.63 1.75
N ILE A 307 -7.48 -4.07 0.94
CA ILE A 307 -7.39 -2.62 0.71
C ILE A 307 -8.63 -2.11 -0.04
N GLU A 308 -9.07 -2.79 -1.10
CA GLU A 308 -10.28 -2.42 -1.86
C GLU A 308 -11.53 -2.48 -0.99
N LYS A 309 -11.69 -3.50 -0.15
CA LYS A 309 -12.80 -3.59 0.80
C LYS A 309 -12.76 -2.46 1.82
N MET A 310 -11.61 -2.21 2.45
CA MET A 310 -11.44 -1.10 3.37
C MET A 310 -11.77 0.25 2.72
N ALA A 311 -11.41 0.43 1.45
CA ALA A 311 -11.68 1.65 0.70
C ALA A 311 -13.13 1.78 0.20
N SER A 312 -13.89 0.69 0.09
CA SER A 312 -15.21 0.68 -0.57
C SER A 312 -16.40 0.36 0.34
N THR A 313 -16.23 -0.26 1.51
CA THR A 313 -17.33 -0.54 2.46
C THR A 313 -17.92 0.74 3.01
N THR A 314 -19.25 0.75 3.24
CA THR A 314 -19.95 1.91 3.81
C THR A 314 -19.54 2.18 5.25
N ASP A 315 -19.30 1.13 6.00
CA ASP A 315 -18.96 1.20 7.41
C ASP A 315 -17.45 1.08 7.61
N ARG A 316 -16.95 1.64 8.71
CA ARG A 316 -15.58 1.44 9.17
C ARG A 316 -15.52 0.14 9.96
N GLU A 317 -15.29 -0.98 9.25
CA GLU A 317 -15.25 -2.31 9.86
C GLU A 317 -13.93 -2.58 10.59
N ILE A 318 -12.84 -1.92 10.15
CA ILE A 318 -11.54 -1.99 10.80
C ILE A 318 -11.53 -1.00 11.97
N LYS A 319 -11.27 -1.50 13.17
CA LYS A 319 -11.38 -0.73 14.41
C LYS A 319 -10.23 -1.05 15.34
N MET A 320 -9.91 -0.10 16.21
CA MET A 320 -9.04 -0.36 17.36
C MET A 320 -9.70 -1.42 18.26
N THR A 321 -8.88 -2.30 18.82
CA THR A 321 -9.31 -3.18 19.91
C THR A 321 -9.27 -2.42 21.22
N GLU A 322 -10.24 -2.70 22.10
CA GLU A 322 -10.31 -2.14 23.45
C GLU A 322 -9.19 -2.66 24.36
#